data_a6d31e4c3d00beab919b07cc41911a24
#
_entry.id   a6d31e4c3d00beab919b07cc41911a24
#
_cell.length_a   1.000
_cell.length_b   1.000
_cell.length_c   1.000
_cell.angle_alpha   90.00
_cell.angle_beta   90.00
_cell.angle_gamma   90.00
#
_symmetry.space_group_name_H-M   'P 1'
#
loop_
_entity.id
_entity.type
_entity.pdbx_description
1 polymer ?
#
loop_
_entity_poly.entity_id
_entity_poly.type
_entity_poly.pdbx_seq_one_letter_code
_entity_poly.pdbx_strand_id
1 'polypeptide(L)'
;MELTGSQIVIECLKEQGVDTVFGYPGGTILNIYDELYRHPEIHHILTSHEQGAAHAADGYARATGKTGVCMATSGPGATNLVTGIATAYMDSTPMVAITCNVGKALLGKDSFQEIDIAGVTMPITKH
;
A
#
# COMPACT_ATOMS: atom_id res chain seq x y z
N MET A 1 -17.01 19.29 5.90
CA MET A 1 -15.71 19.53 5.25
C MET A 1 -15.55 18.46 4.17
N GLU A 2 -15.32 18.85 2.94
CA GLU A 2 -15.08 17.89 1.85
C GLU A 2 -13.61 17.54 1.84
N LEU A 3 -13.28 16.24 1.85
CA LEU A 3 -11.92 15.72 1.76
C LEU A 3 -11.73 15.05 0.41
N THR A 4 -10.52 15.14 -0.14
CA THR A 4 -10.12 14.35 -1.29
C THR A 4 -9.91 12.88 -0.87
N GLY A 5 -9.94 11.95 -1.85
CA GLY A 5 -9.67 10.55 -1.56
C GLY A 5 -8.30 10.30 -0.91
N SER A 6 -7.28 11.07 -1.30
CA SER A 6 -5.94 10.98 -0.69
C SER A 6 -5.95 11.43 0.78
N GLN A 7 -6.64 12.52 1.09
CA GLN A 7 -6.82 12.97 2.47
C GLN A 7 -7.57 11.94 3.31
N ILE A 8 -8.63 11.34 2.76
CA ILE A 8 -9.37 10.28 3.45
C ILE A 8 -8.45 9.10 3.80
N VAL A 9 -7.59 8.66 2.88
CA VAL A 9 -6.64 7.58 3.15
C VAL A 9 -5.74 7.94 4.33
N ILE A 10 -5.15 9.14 4.34
CA ILE A 10 -4.24 9.57 5.41
C ILE A 10 -4.99 9.70 6.75
N GLU A 11 -6.17 10.30 6.76
CA GLU A 11 -6.97 10.40 7.99
C GLU A 11 -7.39 9.02 8.53
N CYS A 12 -7.74 8.07 7.67
CA CYS A 12 -8.02 6.70 8.09
C CYS A 12 -6.78 6.04 8.71
N LEU A 13 -5.60 6.21 8.14
CA LEU A 13 -4.35 5.69 8.73
C LEU A 13 -4.10 6.28 10.12
N LYS A 14 -4.28 7.58 10.29
CA LYS A 14 -4.15 8.26 11.58
C LYS A 14 -5.16 7.75 12.60
N GLU A 15 -6.43 7.61 12.21
CA GLU A 15 -7.50 7.10 13.08
C GLU A 15 -7.21 5.67 13.55
N GLN A 16 -6.58 4.85 12.70
CA GLN A 16 -6.16 3.50 13.05
C GLN A 16 -4.83 3.44 13.84
N GLY A 17 -4.25 4.58 14.16
CA GLY A 17 -3.01 4.67 14.93
C GLY A 17 -1.76 4.21 14.16
N VAL A 18 -1.80 4.30 12.83
CA VAL A 18 -0.64 3.99 11.99
C VAL A 18 0.37 5.12 12.11
N ASP A 19 1.56 4.81 12.58
CA ASP A 19 2.68 5.74 12.75
C ASP A 19 3.79 5.56 11.71
N THR A 20 3.79 4.44 11.00
CA THR A 20 4.84 4.09 10.04
C THR A 20 4.25 3.40 8.81
N VAL A 21 4.68 3.83 7.64
CA VAL A 21 4.34 3.21 6.35
C VAL A 21 5.59 2.96 5.52
N PHE A 22 5.61 1.85 4.78
CA PHE A 22 6.73 1.47 3.92
C PHE A 22 6.29 1.54 2.46
N GLY A 23 7.11 2.06 1.58
CA GLY A 23 6.69 2.13 0.19
C GLY A 23 7.71 2.66 -0.79
N TYR A 24 7.32 2.62 -2.06
CA TYR A 24 8.04 3.20 -3.17
C TYR A 24 7.05 4.01 -4.03
N PRO A 25 7.31 5.30 -4.30
CA PRO A 25 6.40 6.15 -5.06
C PRO A 25 6.36 5.75 -6.53
N GLY A 26 5.22 6.03 -7.16
CA GLY A 26 5.01 5.85 -8.61
C GLY A 26 3.81 6.68 -9.07
N GLY A 27 3.54 6.70 -10.37
CA GLY A 27 2.62 7.66 -10.98
C GLY A 27 1.24 7.74 -10.34
N THR A 28 0.57 6.62 -10.11
CA THR A 28 -0.82 6.62 -9.65
C THR A 28 -0.98 6.90 -8.14
N ILE A 29 0.09 6.78 -7.36
CA ILE A 29 0.06 6.98 -5.91
C ILE A 29 0.55 8.37 -5.49
N LEU A 30 1.01 9.21 -6.40
CA LEU A 30 1.62 10.51 -6.08
C LEU A 30 0.71 11.40 -5.23
N ASN A 31 -0.59 11.40 -5.46
CA ASN A 31 -1.52 12.22 -4.68
C ASN A 31 -1.57 11.79 -3.20
N ILE A 32 -1.41 10.49 -2.90
CA ILE A 32 -1.32 9.99 -1.53
C ILE A 32 0.03 10.37 -0.92
N TYR A 33 1.12 10.29 -1.68
CA TYR A 33 2.44 10.71 -1.21
C TYR A 33 2.54 12.22 -0.96
N ASP A 34 1.88 13.04 -1.80
CA ASP A 34 1.82 14.49 -1.57
C ASP A 34 1.07 14.83 -0.27
N GLU A 35 -0.02 14.11 0.00
CA GLU A 35 -0.74 14.28 1.26
C GLU A 35 0.07 13.75 2.45
N LEU A 36 0.71 12.59 2.32
CA LEU A 36 1.56 12.01 3.35
C LEU A 36 2.71 12.95 3.74
N TYR A 37 3.29 13.65 2.77
CA TYR A 37 4.35 14.64 3.02
C TYR A 37 3.90 15.78 3.95
N ARG A 38 2.60 16.08 3.98
CA ARG A 38 2.01 17.11 4.87
C ARG A 38 1.70 16.58 6.27
N HIS A 39 1.86 15.28 6.49
CA HIS A 39 1.54 14.59 7.73
C HIS A 39 2.77 13.90 8.34
N PRO A 40 3.72 14.68 8.93
CA PRO A 40 4.97 14.14 9.46
C PRO A 40 4.78 13.20 10.67
N GLU A 41 3.58 13.14 11.22
CA GLU A 41 3.20 12.18 12.26
C GLU A 41 3.16 10.73 11.76
N ILE A 42 3.04 10.51 10.45
CA ILE A 42 3.19 9.19 9.83
C ILE A 42 4.58 9.11 9.20
N HIS A 43 5.44 8.31 9.78
CA HIS A 43 6.81 8.16 9.30
C HIS A 43 6.85 7.28 8.04
N HIS A 44 7.26 7.86 6.91
CA HIS A 44 7.43 7.12 5.67
C HIS A 44 8.85 6.57 5.54
N ILE A 45 8.97 5.27 5.32
CA ILE A 45 10.23 4.59 5.03
C ILE A 45 10.28 4.23 3.55
N LEU A 46 11.12 4.95 2.82
CA LEU A 46 11.36 4.69 1.40
C LEU A 46 12.18 3.41 1.24
N THR A 47 11.68 2.51 0.43
CA THR A 47 12.40 1.30 0.02
C THR A 47 12.88 1.41 -1.43
N SER A 48 13.89 0.65 -1.80
CA SER A 48 14.38 0.63 -3.19
C SER A 48 13.54 -0.26 -4.12
N HIS A 49 12.63 -1.06 -3.54
CA HIS A 49 11.75 -1.97 -4.26
C HIS A 49 10.51 -2.27 -3.42
N GLU A 50 9.35 -2.41 -4.03
CA GLU A 50 8.07 -2.62 -3.33
C GLU A 50 8.04 -3.94 -2.55
N GLN A 51 8.70 -4.99 -3.04
CA GLN A 51 8.86 -6.24 -2.29
C GLN A 51 9.54 -5.99 -0.94
N GLY A 52 10.56 -5.13 -0.91
CA GLY A 52 11.20 -4.70 0.34
C GLY A 52 10.23 -3.97 1.27
N ALA A 53 9.33 -3.15 0.72
CA ALA A 53 8.30 -2.47 1.52
C ALA A 53 7.33 -3.46 2.17
N ALA A 54 6.86 -4.46 1.42
CA ALA A 54 5.97 -5.48 1.95
C ALA A 54 6.65 -6.32 3.05
N HIS A 55 7.90 -6.75 2.84
CA HIS A 55 8.65 -7.47 3.87
C HIS A 55 8.99 -6.61 5.08
N ALA A 56 9.24 -5.32 4.90
CA ALA A 56 9.46 -4.40 6.02
C ALA A 56 8.17 -4.22 6.84
N ALA A 57 7.01 -4.10 6.19
CA ALA A 57 5.71 -4.04 6.86
C ALA A 57 5.41 -5.34 7.64
N ASP A 58 5.69 -6.51 7.05
CA ASP A 58 5.59 -7.81 7.73
C ASP A 58 6.50 -7.87 8.96
N GLY A 59 7.78 -7.50 8.80
CA GLY A 59 8.74 -7.46 9.91
C GLY A 59 8.34 -6.47 11.02
N TYR A 60 7.84 -5.30 10.64
CA TYR A 60 7.32 -4.32 11.58
C TYR A 60 6.16 -4.89 12.42
N ALA A 61 5.21 -5.54 11.76
CA ALA A 61 4.07 -6.15 12.45
C ALA A 61 4.51 -7.23 13.45
N ARG A 62 5.44 -8.09 13.05
CA ARG A 62 6.00 -9.13 13.93
C ARG A 62 6.74 -8.55 15.14
N ALA A 63 7.51 -7.49 14.92
CA ALA A 63 8.33 -6.89 15.97
C ALA A 63 7.52 -6.04 16.95
N THR A 64 6.47 -5.39 16.50
CA THR A 64 5.72 -4.40 17.30
C THR A 64 4.36 -4.90 17.79
N GLY A 65 3.80 -5.94 17.18
CA GLY A 65 2.42 -6.37 17.39
C GLY A 65 1.37 -5.44 16.77
N LYS A 66 1.79 -4.40 16.02
CA LYS A 66 0.90 -3.50 15.28
C LYS A 66 0.67 -4.02 13.87
N THR A 67 -0.35 -3.52 13.18
CA THR A 67 -0.53 -3.80 11.76
C THR A 67 0.54 -3.08 10.93
N GLY A 68 1.25 -3.82 10.10
CA GLY A 68 2.19 -3.25 9.14
C GLY A 68 1.47 -2.66 7.93
N VAL A 69 1.93 -1.53 7.43
CA VAL A 69 1.32 -0.87 6.26
C VAL A 69 2.36 -0.66 5.18
N CYS A 70 2.08 -1.14 3.98
CA CYS A 70 2.90 -0.84 2.80
C CYS A 70 2.07 -0.22 1.68
N MET A 71 2.72 0.58 0.84
CA MET A 71 2.08 1.31 -0.24
C MET A 71 2.85 1.16 -1.54
N ALA A 72 2.13 1.00 -2.66
CA ALA A 72 2.72 0.91 -3.99
C ALA A 72 1.82 1.50 -5.06
N THR A 73 2.44 1.92 -6.16
CA THR A 73 1.73 2.35 -7.36
C THR A 73 1.01 1.17 -8.04
N SER A 74 0.16 1.45 -8.99
CA SER A 74 -0.55 0.45 -9.80
C SER A 74 0.39 -0.43 -10.64
N GLY A 75 -0.14 -1.50 -11.20
CA GLY A 75 0.56 -2.36 -12.14
C GLY A 75 1.78 -3.03 -11.51
N PRO A 76 3.00 -2.79 -12.05
CA PRO A 76 4.20 -3.46 -11.57
C PRO A 76 4.54 -3.16 -10.10
N GLY A 77 4.20 -1.97 -9.60
CA GLY A 77 4.39 -1.65 -8.18
C GLY A 77 3.53 -2.53 -7.29
N ALA A 78 2.26 -2.69 -7.63
CA ALA A 78 1.34 -3.55 -6.90
C ALA A 78 1.75 -5.03 -6.97
N THR A 79 2.14 -5.54 -8.15
CA THR A 79 2.58 -6.94 -8.29
C THR A 79 3.87 -7.24 -7.55
N ASN A 80 4.75 -6.26 -7.38
CA ASN A 80 5.97 -6.42 -6.58
C ASN A 80 5.70 -6.62 -5.08
N LEU A 81 4.50 -6.33 -4.58
CA LEU A 81 4.11 -6.61 -3.19
C LEU A 81 3.72 -8.07 -2.95
N VAL A 82 3.39 -8.83 -4.00
CA VAL A 82 2.75 -10.16 -3.90
C VAL A 82 3.54 -11.13 -3.03
N THR A 83 4.85 -11.19 -3.15
CA THR A 83 5.68 -12.08 -2.32
C THR A 83 5.55 -11.76 -0.84
N GLY A 84 5.61 -10.48 -0.46
CA GLY A 84 5.47 -10.06 0.93
C GLY A 84 4.05 -10.28 1.46
N ILE A 85 3.02 -10.03 0.64
CA ILE A 85 1.61 -10.31 0.98
C ILE A 85 1.43 -11.81 1.25
N ALA A 86 1.94 -12.67 0.37
CA ALA A 86 1.86 -14.12 0.53
C ALA A 86 2.58 -14.59 1.81
N THR A 87 3.76 -14.02 2.12
CA THR A 87 4.50 -14.32 3.34
C THR A 87 3.69 -13.96 4.59
N ALA A 88 3.14 -12.75 4.64
CA ALA A 88 2.32 -12.31 5.75
C ALA A 88 1.04 -13.15 5.90
N TYR A 89 0.40 -13.52 4.79
CA TYR A 89 -0.79 -14.37 4.77
C TYR A 89 -0.51 -15.76 5.37
N MET A 90 0.57 -16.42 4.93
CA MET A 90 0.94 -17.76 5.40
C MET A 90 1.22 -17.80 6.89
N ASP A 91 1.79 -16.74 7.44
CA ASP A 91 2.15 -16.66 8.87
C ASP A 91 1.09 -15.92 9.70
N SER A 92 -0.05 -15.54 9.10
CA SER A 92 -1.12 -14.78 9.75
C SER A 92 -0.63 -13.45 10.37
N THR A 93 0.34 -12.81 9.74
CA THR A 93 0.85 -11.51 10.16
C THR A 93 -0.12 -10.40 9.72
N PRO A 94 -0.56 -9.49 10.61
CA PRO A 94 -1.47 -8.41 10.24
C PRO A 94 -0.76 -7.38 9.38
N MET A 95 -1.20 -7.26 8.12
CA MET A 95 -0.63 -6.33 7.15
C MET A 95 -1.73 -5.72 6.27
N VAL A 96 -1.60 -4.44 5.97
CA VAL A 96 -2.41 -3.72 4.99
C VAL A 96 -1.51 -3.28 3.84
N ALA A 97 -1.88 -3.67 2.63
CA ALA A 97 -1.23 -3.22 1.40
C ALA A 97 -2.15 -2.25 0.65
N ILE A 98 -1.71 -1.01 0.51
CA ILE A 98 -2.43 0.03 -0.23
C ILE A 98 -1.86 0.08 -1.64
N THR A 99 -2.63 -0.40 -2.61
CA THR A 99 -2.29 -0.32 -4.02
C THR A 99 -3.20 0.68 -4.72
N CYS A 100 -2.64 1.41 -5.67
CA CYS A 100 -3.44 2.28 -6.52
C CYS A 100 -3.88 1.55 -7.78
N ASN A 101 -4.78 2.19 -8.52
CA ASN A 101 -5.18 1.74 -9.84
C ASN A 101 -5.24 2.92 -10.80
N VAL A 102 -5.38 2.62 -12.08
CA VAL A 102 -5.61 3.64 -13.11
C VAL A 102 -6.97 4.31 -12.94
N GLY A 103 -7.16 5.47 -13.53
CA GLY A 103 -8.44 6.17 -13.48
C GLY A 103 -9.60 5.31 -14.04
N LYS A 104 -10.82 5.48 -13.50
CA LYS A 104 -12.00 4.67 -13.85
C LYS A 104 -12.26 4.54 -15.37
N ALA A 105 -11.95 5.59 -16.15
CA ALA A 105 -12.14 5.59 -17.59
C ALA A 105 -11.17 4.65 -18.34
N LEU A 106 -10.10 4.23 -17.69
CA LEU A 106 -9.04 3.38 -18.24
C LEU A 106 -9.12 1.93 -17.75
N LEU A 107 -9.93 1.64 -16.74
CA LEU A 107 -10.07 0.30 -16.20
C LEU A 107 -10.56 -0.70 -17.24
N GLY A 108 -9.91 -1.86 -17.32
CA GLY A 108 -10.24 -2.94 -18.27
C GLY A 108 -9.86 -2.64 -19.72
N LYS A 109 -8.95 -1.69 -19.96
CA LYS A 109 -8.52 -1.29 -21.30
C LYS A 109 -7.04 -1.58 -21.57
N ASP A 110 -6.43 -2.44 -20.77
CA ASP A 110 -4.99 -2.75 -20.86
C ASP A 110 -4.11 -1.49 -20.89
N SER A 111 -4.50 -0.50 -20.11
CA SER A 111 -3.82 0.79 -20.07
C SER A 111 -2.46 0.66 -19.36
N PHE A 112 -1.59 1.67 -19.56
CA PHE A 112 -0.25 1.67 -18.97
C PHE A 112 -0.31 1.47 -17.44
N GLN A 113 0.46 0.50 -16.95
CA GLN A 113 0.52 0.12 -15.53
C GLN A 113 -0.83 -0.31 -14.92
N GLU A 114 -1.74 -0.83 -15.73
CA GLU A 114 -2.95 -1.49 -15.26
C GLU A 114 -2.70 -2.98 -15.01
N ILE A 115 -3.25 -3.50 -13.93
CA ILE A 115 -3.38 -4.93 -13.66
C ILE A 115 -4.57 -5.17 -12.73
N ASP A 116 -5.22 -6.32 -12.85
CA ASP A 116 -6.20 -6.80 -11.87
C ASP A 116 -5.48 -7.31 -10.62
N ILE A 117 -4.98 -6.39 -9.81
CA ILE A 117 -4.27 -6.74 -8.57
C ILE A 117 -5.19 -7.43 -7.56
N ALA A 118 -6.47 -7.12 -7.56
CA ALA A 118 -7.44 -7.79 -6.70
C ALA A 118 -7.54 -9.27 -7.06
N GLY A 119 -7.66 -9.59 -8.35
CA GLY A 119 -7.65 -10.98 -8.82
C GLY A 119 -6.34 -11.71 -8.52
N VAL A 120 -5.20 -11.03 -8.70
CA VAL A 120 -3.88 -11.61 -8.40
C VAL A 120 -3.70 -11.92 -6.92
N THR A 121 -4.18 -11.06 -6.03
CA THR A 121 -3.97 -11.21 -4.58
C THR A 121 -5.10 -11.93 -3.86
N MET A 122 -6.23 -12.15 -4.50
CA MET A 122 -7.40 -12.80 -3.91
C MET A 122 -7.08 -14.09 -3.11
N PRO A 123 -6.23 -15.02 -3.61
CA PRO A 123 -5.95 -16.27 -2.89
C PRO A 123 -5.01 -16.10 -1.69
N ILE A 124 -4.41 -14.93 -1.52
CA ILE A 124 -3.42 -14.64 -0.48
C ILE A 124 -3.80 -13.43 0.38
N THR A 125 -5.04 -12.99 0.32
CA THR A 125 -5.57 -11.89 1.14
C THR A 125 -6.84 -12.34 1.85
N LYS A 126 -7.10 -11.74 2.98
CA LYS A 126 -8.32 -12.00 3.74
C LYS A 126 -9.49 -11.18 3.20
N HIS A 127 -9.18 -9.96 2.72
CA HIS A 127 -10.20 -9.02 2.29
C HIS A 127 -9.62 -8.02 1.30
#